data_2eca199542cdeffb4eef41014985a7d4
#
_entry.id   2eca199542cdeffb4eef41014985a7d4
#
_cell.length_a   1.000
_cell.length_b   1.000
_cell.length_c   1.000
_cell.angle_alpha   90.00
_cell.angle_beta   90.00
_cell.angle_gamma   90.00
#
_symmetry.space_group_name_H-M   'P 1'
#
loop_
_entity.id
_entity.type
_entity.pdbx_description
1 polymer ?
#
loop_
_entity_poly.entity_id
_entity_poly.type
_entity_poly.pdbx_seq_one_letter_code
_entity_poly.pdbx_strand_id
1 'polypeptide(L)'
;ARLLRHLRYIVVDECHTYRGVFGANVSLVLRRLLRIAKAYGAEPTLIFASATAADPAGQASRLCGREVVAVTEDAAPTGERTIALWEPGFIEGAEGENGAPVRYPATTEAASIMSTLLLEGARTLTFVRSRRAAETVAMRAQEDLVVAGRADFADRVASYRAGYLAEDRRALERRLDDGDLLGVATTNALELGIDVGGLDAVVMAGFPGTVASFRQQAGR
;
A
#
# COMPACT_ATOMS: atom_id res chain seq x y z
N ALA A 1 -33.61 -8.46 13.23
CA ALA A 1 -34.76 -7.53 13.12
C ALA A 1 -34.48 -6.14 13.70
N ARG A 2 -34.03 -6.03 14.99
CA ARG A 2 -33.81 -4.73 15.65
C ARG A 2 -32.76 -3.85 14.95
N LEU A 3 -31.60 -4.40 14.60
CA LEU A 3 -30.53 -3.71 13.86
C LEU A 3 -31.06 -3.11 12.55
N LEU A 4 -31.77 -3.92 11.76
CA LEU A 4 -32.22 -3.50 10.42
C LEU A 4 -33.25 -2.37 10.46
N ARG A 5 -34.10 -2.30 11.51
CA ARG A 5 -35.06 -1.21 11.68
C ARG A 5 -34.39 0.12 11.99
N HIS A 6 -33.23 0.11 12.61
CA HIS A 6 -32.49 1.30 13.03
C HIS A 6 -31.23 1.57 12.18
N LEU A 7 -31.10 0.87 11.05
CA LEU A 7 -29.96 1.04 10.16
C LEU A 7 -30.08 2.38 9.44
N ARG A 8 -29.17 3.31 9.78
CA ARG A 8 -29.16 4.67 9.22
C ARG A 8 -28.05 4.87 8.19
N TYR A 9 -26.91 4.22 8.39
CA TYR A 9 -25.73 4.37 7.55
C TYR A 9 -25.14 3.01 7.21
N ILE A 10 -24.65 2.88 5.98
CA ILE A 10 -23.83 1.78 5.52
C ILE A 10 -22.57 2.41 4.92
N VAL A 11 -21.43 2.18 5.57
CA VAL A 11 -20.12 2.65 5.09
C VAL A 11 -19.42 1.50 4.38
N VAL A 12 -18.97 1.77 3.16
CA VAL A 12 -18.22 0.82 2.33
C VAL A 12 -16.88 1.45 2.06
N ASP A 13 -15.88 1.01 2.81
CA ASP A 13 -14.52 1.49 2.68
C ASP A 13 -13.77 0.75 1.57
N GLU A 14 -12.72 1.41 1.02
CA GLU A 14 -11.89 0.89 -0.07
C GLU A 14 -12.71 0.34 -1.25
N CYS A 15 -13.78 1.05 -1.60
CA CYS A 15 -14.76 0.55 -2.58
C CYS A 15 -14.14 0.31 -3.97
N HIS A 16 -12.99 0.88 -4.28
CA HIS A 16 -12.24 0.64 -5.51
C HIS A 16 -11.72 -0.81 -5.64
N THR A 17 -11.63 -1.56 -4.52
CA THR A 17 -11.21 -2.96 -4.51
C THR A 17 -12.29 -3.92 -4.96
N TYR A 18 -13.55 -3.52 -4.90
CA TYR A 18 -14.70 -4.35 -5.28
C TYR A 18 -14.89 -4.37 -6.79
N ARG A 19 -14.08 -5.19 -7.49
CA ARG A 19 -14.08 -5.33 -8.95
C ARG A 19 -14.26 -6.80 -9.38
N GLY A 20 -14.59 -7.01 -10.65
CA GLY A 20 -14.75 -8.34 -11.22
C GLY A 20 -15.80 -9.18 -10.49
N VAL A 21 -15.55 -10.47 -10.38
CA VAL A 21 -16.47 -11.44 -9.74
C VAL A 21 -16.71 -11.10 -8.26
N PHE A 22 -15.66 -10.71 -7.54
CA PHE A 22 -15.77 -10.31 -6.14
C PHE A 22 -16.69 -9.08 -5.98
N GLY A 23 -16.47 -8.05 -6.77
CA GLY A 23 -17.31 -6.85 -6.76
C GLY A 23 -18.77 -7.14 -7.13
N ALA A 24 -19.01 -8.03 -8.08
CA ALA A 24 -20.35 -8.48 -8.44
C ALA A 24 -21.08 -9.14 -7.25
N ASN A 25 -20.39 -10.03 -6.52
CA ASN A 25 -20.95 -10.68 -5.33
C ASN A 25 -21.25 -9.65 -4.21
N VAL A 26 -20.32 -8.72 -3.95
CA VAL A 26 -20.53 -7.64 -2.97
C VAL A 26 -21.73 -6.78 -3.37
N SER A 27 -21.88 -6.43 -4.64
CA SER A 27 -23.04 -5.69 -5.17
C SER A 27 -24.36 -6.41 -4.86
N LEU A 28 -24.45 -7.71 -5.09
CA LEU A 28 -25.64 -8.50 -4.78
C LEU A 28 -25.96 -8.51 -3.29
N VAL A 29 -24.94 -8.65 -2.43
CA VAL A 29 -25.10 -8.61 -0.97
C VAL A 29 -25.60 -7.24 -0.52
N LEU A 30 -25.00 -6.14 -1.02
CA LEU A 30 -25.40 -4.77 -0.70
C LEU A 30 -26.85 -4.49 -1.11
N ARG A 31 -27.22 -4.82 -2.34
CA ARG A 31 -28.59 -4.65 -2.84
C ARG A 31 -29.61 -5.48 -2.06
N ARG A 32 -29.22 -6.70 -1.64
CA ARG A 32 -30.05 -7.53 -0.77
C ARG A 32 -30.23 -6.90 0.61
N LEU A 33 -29.15 -6.39 1.21
CA LEU A 33 -29.20 -5.69 2.49
C LEU A 33 -30.14 -4.49 2.43
N LEU A 34 -30.03 -3.66 1.38
CA LEU A 34 -30.91 -2.50 1.19
C LEU A 34 -32.38 -2.88 1.06
N ARG A 35 -32.71 -3.96 0.32
CA ARG A 35 -34.09 -4.45 0.21
C ARG A 35 -34.62 -4.94 1.55
N ILE A 36 -33.80 -5.65 2.33
CA ILE A 36 -34.21 -6.14 3.64
C ILE A 36 -34.39 -4.94 4.61
N ALA A 37 -33.47 -3.97 4.62
CA ALA A 37 -33.61 -2.77 5.43
C ALA A 37 -34.92 -2.05 5.14
N LYS A 38 -35.25 -1.85 3.86
CA LYS A 38 -36.50 -1.25 3.41
C LYS A 38 -37.74 -2.03 3.89
N ALA A 39 -37.70 -3.36 3.83
CA ALA A 39 -38.80 -4.21 4.34
C ALA A 39 -39.01 -4.08 5.86
N TYR A 40 -37.98 -3.65 6.60
CA TYR A 40 -38.08 -3.32 8.02
C TYR A 40 -38.32 -1.85 8.29
N GLY A 41 -38.60 -1.05 7.25
CA GLY A 41 -38.92 0.39 7.37
C GLY A 41 -37.71 1.30 7.52
N ALA A 42 -36.50 0.83 7.21
CA ALA A 42 -35.26 1.62 7.22
C ALA A 42 -34.81 1.98 5.81
N GLU A 43 -34.29 3.18 5.65
CA GLU A 43 -33.70 3.69 4.40
C GLU A 43 -32.30 4.25 4.68
N PRO A 44 -31.28 3.38 4.75
CA PRO A 44 -29.93 3.80 5.11
C PRO A 44 -29.30 4.65 4.00
N THR A 45 -28.54 5.66 4.43
CA THR A 45 -27.62 6.40 3.59
C THR A 45 -26.38 5.57 3.34
N LEU A 46 -25.93 5.48 2.09
CA LEU A 46 -24.71 4.80 1.70
C LEU A 46 -23.57 5.81 1.62
N ILE A 47 -22.46 5.47 2.24
CA ILE A 47 -21.21 6.24 2.20
C ILE A 47 -20.14 5.34 1.65
N PHE A 48 -19.50 5.74 0.55
CA PHE A 48 -18.42 5.01 -0.07
C PHE A 48 -17.12 5.81 0.10
N ALA A 49 -16.08 5.16 0.62
CA ALA A 49 -14.74 5.72 0.69
C ALA A 49 -13.81 5.01 -0.31
N SER A 50 -12.93 5.77 -0.95
CA SER A 50 -11.97 5.25 -1.92
C SER A 50 -10.79 6.19 -2.06
N ALA A 51 -9.58 5.68 -1.99
CA ALA A 51 -8.38 6.49 -2.16
C ALA A 51 -8.17 6.95 -3.62
N THR A 52 -8.51 6.11 -4.61
CA THR A 52 -8.26 6.42 -6.02
C THR A 52 -9.21 5.68 -6.94
N ALA A 53 -10.08 6.39 -7.62
CA ALA A 53 -10.96 5.85 -8.66
C ALA A 53 -11.08 6.86 -9.81
N ALA A 54 -11.05 6.35 -11.05
CA ALA A 54 -11.23 7.19 -12.24
C ALA A 54 -12.70 7.66 -12.39
N ASP A 55 -13.65 6.83 -11.96
CA ASP A 55 -15.10 7.09 -11.99
C ASP A 55 -15.70 6.65 -10.66
N PRO A 56 -15.53 7.42 -9.56
CA PRO A 56 -16.00 7.02 -8.24
C PRO A 56 -17.51 6.94 -8.16
N ALA A 57 -18.24 7.90 -8.73
CA ALA A 57 -19.70 7.91 -8.72
C ALA A 57 -20.29 6.71 -9.47
N GLY A 58 -19.81 6.44 -10.68
CA GLY A 58 -20.27 5.32 -11.48
C GLY A 58 -19.93 3.96 -10.86
N GLN A 59 -18.75 3.82 -10.27
CA GLN A 59 -18.37 2.58 -9.58
C GLN A 59 -19.27 2.31 -8.37
N ALA A 60 -19.46 3.30 -7.51
CA ALA A 60 -20.31 3.19 -6.33
C ALA A 60 -21.79 2.94 -6.71
N SER A 61 -22.28 3.63 -7.75
CA SER A 61 -23.63 3.43 -8.27
C SER A 61 -23.84 2.00 -8.80
N ARG A 62 -22.86 1.44 -9.49
CA ARG A 62 -22.92 0.03 -9.93
C ARG A 62 -22.93 -0.95 -8.76
N LEU A 63 -22.19 -0.67 -7.68
CA LEU A 63 -22.17 -1.53 -6.50
C LEU A 63 -23.51 -1.56 -5.77
N CYS A 64 -24.12 -0.41 -5.51
CA CYS A 64 -25.34 -0.35 -4.71
C CYS A 64 -26.65 -0.39 -5.54
N GLY A 65 -26.57 -0.09 -6.84
CA GLY A 65 -27.76 0.02 -7.71
C GLY A 65 -28.59 1.28 -7.46
N ARG A 66 -27.97 2.33 -6.92
CA ARG A 66 -28.56 3.65 -6.69
C ARG A 66 -27.62 4.70 -7.27
N GLU A 67 -28.14 5.87 -7.58
CA GLU A 67 -27.31 7.01 -7.93
C GLU A 67 -26.48 7.47 -6.73
N VAL A 68 -25.19 7.73 -6.96
CA VAL A 68 -24.24 8.18 -5.95
C VAL A 68 -23.54 9.44 -6.46
N VAL A 69 -23.49 10.45 -5.60
CA VAL A 69 -22.77 11.69 -5.87
C VAL A 69 -21.34 11.56 -5.36
N ALA A 70 -20.36 11.89 -6.19
CA ALA A 70 -18.96 11.89 -5.78
C ALA A 70 -18.58 13.25 -5.16
N VAL A 71 -17.85 13.18 -4.04
CA VAL A 71 -17.15 14.33 -3.44
C VAL A 71 -15.66 14.06 -3.69
N THR A 72 -15.06 14.80 -4.63
CA THR A 72 -13.69 14.56 -5.10
C THR A 72 -12.74 15.72 -4.82
N GLU A 73 -13.25 16.82 -4.30
CA GLU A 73 -12.43 17.95 -3.88
C GLU A 73 -11.81 17.62 -2.51
N ASP A 74 -10.49 17.44 -2.52
CA ASP A 74 -9.73 17.20 -1.30
C ASP A 74 -9.26 18.55 -0.73
N ALA A 75 -9.75 18.88 0.45
CA ALA A 75 -9.38 20.09 1.18
C ALA A 75 -8.27 19.83 2.23
N ALA A 76 -7.75 18.58 2.33
CA ALA A 76 -6.68 18.28 3.24
C ALA A 76 -5.37 18.94 2.79
N PRO A 77 -4.59 19.51 3.72
CA PRO A 77 -3.28 20.06 3.38
C PRO A 77 -2.35 18.92 2.91
N THR A 78 -1.80 19.08 1.73
CA THR A 78 -0.83 18.13 1.17
C THR A 78 0.54 18.77 1.10
N GLY A 79 1.58 18.09 1.61
CA GLY A 79 2.96 18.48 1.43
C GLY A 79 3.44 18.31 -0.02
N GLU A 80 4.54 18.98 -0.35
CA GLU A 80 5.22 18.77 -1.62
C GLU A 80 5.72 17.31 -1.71
N ARG A 81 5.55 16.69 -2.89
CA ARG A 81 6.04 15.34 -3.17
C ARG A 81 6.88 15.34 -4.43
N THR A 82 8.07 14.78 -4.32
CA THR A 82 8.94 14.55 -5.46
C THR A 82 8.88 13.10 -5.88
N ILE A 83 8.61 12.83 -7.15
CA ILE A 83 8.64 11.47 -7.72
C ILE A 83 9.84 11.39 -8.66
N ALA A 84 10.83 10.57 -8.30
CA ALA A 84 12.00 10.29 -9.11
C ALA A 84 11.87 8.94 -9.81
N LEU A 85 12.07 8.92 -11.11
CA LEU A 85 12.18 7.69 -11.88
C LEU A 85 13.64 7.28 -11.90
N TRP A 86 13.96 6.22 -11.19
CA TRP A 86 15.32 5.71 -11.07
C TRP A 86 15.58 4.57 -12.04
N GLU A 87 16.63 4.72 -12.84
CA GLU A 87 17.11 3.68 -13.74
C GLU A 87 18.36 3.02 -13.15
N PRO A 88 18.30 1.70 -12.84
CA PRO A 88 19.47 0.98 -12.33
C PRO A 88 20.68 1.07 -13.25
N GLY A 89 21.86 1.26 -12.66
CA GLY A 89 23.14 1.26 -13.40
C GLY A 89 23.46 -0.10 -14.02
N PHE A 90 24.49 -0.12 -14.86
CA PHE A 90 25.01 -1.35 -15.44
C PHE A 90 26.05 -1.99 -14.52
N ILE A 91 26.06 -3.33 -14.49
CA ILE A 91 27.09 -4.10 -13.80
C ILE A 91 28.34 -4.10 -14.71
N GLU A 92 29.44 -3.57 -14.20
CA GLU A 92 30.69 -3.48 -14.95
C GLU A 92 31.21 -4.88 -15.32
N GLY A 93 31.49 -5.08 -16.60
CA GLY A 93 32.00 -6.37 -17.13
C GLY A 93 30.96 -7.50 -17.21
N ALA A 94 29.69 -7.25 -16.88
CA ALA A 94 28.64 -8.25 -17.05
C ALA A 94 27.92 -8.10 -18.39
N GLU A 95 27.95 -9.18 -19.18
CA GLU A 95 27.25 -9.28 -20.46
C GLU A 95 26.15 -10.35 -20.36
N GLY A 96 24.95 -10.00 -20.84
CA GLY A 96 23.84 -10.91 -21.00
C GLY A 96 23.86 -11.63 -22.35
N GLU A 97 22.72 -12.20 -22.73
CA GLU A 97 22.56 -12.81 -24.05
C GLU A 97 22.85 -11.78 -25.17
N ASN A 98 23.61 -12.19 -26.17
CA ASN A 98 24.04 -11.36 -27.31
C ASN A 98 24.92 -10.14 -26.96
N GLY A 99 25.66 -10.17 -25.85
CA GLY A 99 26.57 -9.08 -25.45
C GLY A 99 25.86 -7.83 -24.95
N ALA A 100 24.57 -7.93 -24.61
CA ALA A 100 23.85 -6.78 -24.05
C ALA A 100 24.31 -6.48 -22.60
N PRO A 101 24.51 -5.19 -22.24
CA PRO A 101 24.93 -4.84 -20.89
C PRO A 101 23.85 -5.23 -19.86
N VAL A 102 24.27 -5.78 -18.72
CA VAL A 102 23.37 -6.21 -17.64
C VAL A 102 23.23 -5.10 -16.60
N ARG A 103 22.00 -4.77 -16.25
CA ARG A 103 21.72 -3.81 -15.18
C ARG A 103 21.67 -4.50 -13.81
N TYR A 104 21.92 -3.72 -12.76
CA TYR A 104 21.65 -4.18 -11.40
C TYR A 104 20.19 -4.55 -11.24
N PRO A 105 19.87 -5.67 -10.54
CA PRO A 105 18.50 -6.03 -10.22
C PRO A 105 17.79 -4.94 -9.42
N ALA A 106 16.55 -4.64 -9.75
CA ALA A 106 15.76 -3.60 -9.08
C ALA A 106 15.69 -3.79 -7.54
N THR A 107 15.74 -5.03 -7.06
CA THR A 107 15.76 -5.32 -5.62
C THR A 107 17.09 -4.97 -4.96
N THR A 108 18.20 -5.11 -5.68
CA THR A 108 19.54 -4.70 -5.22
C THR A 108 19.63 -3.19 -5.11
N GLU A 109 19.22 -2.48 -6.17
CA GLU A 109 19.15 -1.02 -6.18
C GLU A 109 18.20 -0.48 -5.09
N ALA A 110 17.02 -1.10 -4.94
CA ALA A 110 16.07 -0.68 -3.92
C ALA A 110 16.63 -0.85 -2.48
N ALA A 111 17.43 -1.89 -2.22
CA ALA A 111 18.12 -2.06 -0.94
C ALA A 111 19.18 -0.98 -0.71
N SER A 112 20.00 -0.68 -1.72
CA SER A 112 21.03 0.35 -1.66
C SER A 112 20.42 1.76 -1.49
N ILE A 113 19.35 2.08 -2.21
CA ILE A 113 18.62 3.35 -2.04
C ILE A 113 18.03 3.43 -0.64
N MET A 114 17.41 2.34 -0.15
CA MET A 114 16.85 2.28 1.20
C MET A 114 17.93 2.54 2.25
N SER A 115 19.08 1.85 2.21
CA SER A 115 20.16 2.06 3.17
C SER A 115 20.72 3.48 3.10
N THR A 116 20.87 4.05 1.91
CA THR A 116 21.31 5.44 1.73
C THR A 116 20.34 6.43 2.36
N LEU A 117 19.04 6.29 2.09
CA LEU A 117 18.01 7.16 2.67
C LEU A 117 17.98 7.06 4.21
N LEU A 118 18.15 5.85 4.75
CA LEU A 118 18.22 5.65 6.20
C LEU A 118 19.45 6.33 6.82
N LEU A 119 20.60 6.30 6.15
CA LEU A 119 21.81 7.02 6.59
C LEU A 119 21.63 8.53 6.61
N GLU A 120 20.82 9.08 5.69
CA GLU A 120 20.41 10.50 5.67
C GLU A 120 19.28 10.82 6.68
N GLY A 121 18.82 9.83 7.43
CA GLY A 121 17.80 10.00 8.47
C GLY A 121 16.36 9.90 7.97
N ALA A 122 16.13 9.53 6.71
CA ALA A 122 14.80 9.40 6.12
C ALA A 122 14.16 8.04 6.43
N ARG A 123 13.02 8.02 7.11
CA ARG A 123 12.23 6.80 7.34
C ARG A 123 11.67 6.31 6.00
N THR A 124 12.01 5.08 5.66
CA THR A 124 11.81 4.58 4.29
C THR A 124 10.95 3.32 4.25
N LEU A 125 9.93 3.32 3.39
CA LEU A 125 9.14 2.15 3.05
C LEU A 125 9.49 1.68 1.64
N THR A 126 9.90 0.41 1.51
CA THR A 126 10.30 -0.16 0.21
C THR A 126 9.32 -1.22 -0.26
N PHE A 127 8.64 -0.96 -1.36
CA PHE A 127 7.71 -1.91 -1.98
C PHE A 127 8.38 -2.80 -3.01
N VAL A 128 8.12 -4.10 -2.90
CA VAL A 128 8.61 -5.13 -3.83
C VAL A 128 7.49 -6.10 -4.23
N ARG A 129 7.70 -6.86 -5.30
CA ARG A 129 6.67 -7.73 -5.87
C ARG A 129 6.48 -9.08 -5.18
N SER A 130 7.43 -9.53 -4.38
CA SER A 130 7.34 -10.84 -3.74
C SER A 130 7.80 -10.81 -2.29
N ARG A 131 7.31 -11.76 -1.49
CA ARG A 131 7.69 -11.94 -0.08
C ARG A 131 9.20 -12.17 0.07
N ARG A 132 9.77 -13.03 -0.80
CA ARG A 132 11.20 -13.30 -0.83
C ARG A 132 12.01 -12.03 -1.15
N ALA A 133 11.54 -11.22 -2.09
CA ALA A 133 12.19 -9.95 -2.40
C ALA A 133 12.16 -8.98 -1.21
N ALA A 134 11.08 -8.93 -0.42
CA ALA A 134 11.03 -8.11 0.78
C ALA A 134 12.06 -8.53 1.82
N GLU A 135 12.22 -9.82 2.05
CA GLU A 135 13.27 -10.36 2.93
C GLU A 135 14.67 -10.03 2.40
N THR A 136 14.91 -10.26 1.10
CA THR A 136 16.21 -9.97 0.48
C THR A 136 16.58 -8.49 0.55
N VAL A 137 15.63 -7.58 0.30
CA VAL A 137 15.87 -6.13 0.40
C VAL A 137 16.17 -5.73 1.84
N ALA A 138 15.39 -6.21 2.81
CA ALA A 138 15.65 -5.90 4.22
C ALA A 138 17.03 -6.41 4.67
N MET A 139 17.39 -7.65 4.37
CA MET A 139 18.69 -8.23 4.72
C MET A 139 19.86 -7.46 4.07
N ARG A 140 19.76 -7.12 2.78
CA ARG A 140 20.82 -6.36 2.10
C ARG A 140 20.95 -4.95 2.68
N ALA A 141 19.84 -4.26 2.94
CA ALA A 141 19.89 -2.96 3.56
C ALA A 141 20.53 -3.01 4.97
N GLN A 142 20.23 -4.06 5.75
CA GLN A 142 20.91 -4.31 7.03
C GLN A 142 22.42 -4.51 6.86
N GLU A 143 22.84 -5.35 5.89
CA GLU A 143 24.24 -5.57 5.57
C GLU A 143 24.96 -4.27 5.17
N ASP A 144 24.36 -3.48 4.27
CA ASP A 144 24.90 -2.18 3.83
C ASP A 144 25.08 -1.22 5.02
N LEU A 145 24.11 -1.17 5.93
CA LEU A 145 24.15 -0.32 7.13
C LEU A 145 25.24 -0.78 8.11
N VAL A 146 25.43 -2.09 8.30
CA VAL A 146 26.52 -2.64 9.11
C VAL A 146 27.87 -2.29 8.51
N VAL A 147 28.04 -2.43 7.19
CA VAL A 147 29.26 -2.04 6.47
C VAL A 147 29.55 -0.54 6.62
N ALA A 148 28.51 0.29 6.63
CA ALA A 148 28.59 1.73 6.88
C ALA A 148 28.86 2.10 8.36
N GLY A 149 29.02 1.11 9.24
CA GLY A 149 29.25 1.34 10.68
C GLY A 149 28.01 1.72 11.48
N ARG A 150 26.81 1.48 10.92
CA ARG A 150 25.51 1.84 11.53
C ARG A 150 24.68 0.59 11.86
N ALA A 151 25.28 -0.31 12.65
CA ALA A 151 24.58 -1.49 13.16
C ALA A 151 23.31 -1.13 13.96
N ASP A 152 23.32 0.02 14.64
CA ASP A 152 22.17 0.58 15.34
C ASP A 152 20.97 0.84 14.39
N PHE A 153 21.21 1.21 13.16
CA PHE A 153 20.17 1.38 12.13
C PHE A 153 19.76 0.04 11.52
N ALA A 154 20.71 -0.89 11.36
CA ALA A 154 20.41 -2.20 10.81
C ALA A 154 19.35 -2.95 11.65
N ASP A 155 19.41 -2.85 12.99
CA ASP A 155 18.43 -3.44 13.91
C ASP A 155 17.03 -2.82 13.80
N ARG A 156 16.93 -1.67 13.13
CA ARG A 156 15.69 -0.91 12.89
C ARG A 156 15.17 -1.07 11.48
N VAL A 157 15.67 -2.04 10.74
CA VAL A 157 15.16 -2.44 9.42
C VAL A 157 14.46 -3.78 9.53
N ALA A 158 13.29 -3.93 8.92
CA ALA A 158 12.53 -5.17 8.93
C ALA A 158 11.89 -5.46 7.57
N SER A 159 11.57 -6.72 7.33
CA SER A 159 10.61 -7.10 6.28
C SER A 159 9.21 -7.20 6.86
N TYR A 160 8.19 -6.80 6.09
CA TYR A 160 6.78 -6.99 6.43
C TYR A 160 6.07 -7.74 5.30
N ARG A 161 5.38 -8.83 5.63
CA ARG A 161 4.68 -9.65 4.64
C ARG A 161 3.40 -10.29 5.17
N ALA A 162 2.45 -10.51 4.30
CA ALA A 162 1.28 -11.34 4.58
C ALA A 162 1.72 -12.80 4.75
N GLY A 163 1.71 -13.33 5.95
CA GLY A 163 2.13 -14.70 6.28
C GLY A 163 2.84 -14.81 7.62
N TYR A 164 3.13 -13.68 8.26
CA TYR A 164 3.49 -13.67 9.67
C TYR A 164 2.28 -14.06 10.53
N LEU A 165 2.54 -14.61 11.70
CA LEU A 165 1.51 -14.77 12.72
C LEU A 165 0.89 -13.39 13.03
N ALA A 166 -0.38 -13.39 13.41
CA ALA A 166 -1.09 -12.14 13.69
C ALA A 166 -0.42 -11.32 14.80
N GLU A 167 0.24 -11.98 15.74
CA GLU A 167 0.97 -11.35 16.83
C GLU A 167 2.23 -10.67 16.36
N ASP A 168 3.05 -11.35 15.53
CA ASP A 168 4.28 -10.81 14.95
C ASP A 168 3.98 -9.60 14.07
N ARG A 169 2.92 -9.70 13.28
CA ARG A 169 2.48 -8.61 12.40
C ARG A 169 2.10 -7.38 13.20
N ARG A 170 1.29 -7.54 14.27
CA ARG A 170 0.92 -6.43 15.16
C ARG A 170 2.12 -5.85 15.90
N ALA A 171 3.13 -6.68 16.22
CA ALA A 171 4.35 -6.20 16.84
C ALA A 171 5.16 -5.32 15.88
N LEU A 172 5.29 -5.73 14.61
CA LEU A 172 5.94 -4.93 13.57
C LEU A 172 5.18 -3.63 13.28
N GLU A 173 3.85 -3.69 13.21
CA GLU A 173 2.97 -2.54 13.02
C GLU A 173 3.17 -1.51 14.14
N ARG A 174 3.18 -1.95 15.42
CA ARG A 174 3.47 -1.05 16.54
C ARG A 174 4.86 -0.44 16.47
N ARG A 175 5.89 -1.24 16.20
CA ARG A 175 7.27 -0.74 16.04
C ARG A 175 7.40 0.29 14.92
N LEU A 176 6.62 0.13 13.86
CA LEU A 176 6.60 1.06 12.74
C LEU A 176 5.88 2.37 13.13
N ASP A 177 4.75 2.28 13.83
CA ASP A 177 3.96 3.41 14.30
C ASP A 177 4.71 4.21 15.40
N ASP A 178 5.32 3.52 16.36
CA ASP A 178 6.14 4.11 17.43
C ASP A 178 7.44 4.74 16.92
N GLY A 179 7.81 4.54 15.64
CA GLY A 179 9.05 5.05 15.04
C GLY A 179 10.30 4.24 15.38
N ASP A 180 10.15 3.08 16.00
CA ASP A 180 11.25 2.15 16.27
C ASP A 180 11.87 1.57 15.01
N LEU A 181 11.06 1.36 13.97
CA LEU A 181 11.54 0.97 12.66
C LEU A 181 11.82 2.21 11.81
N LEU A 182 13.02 2.24 11.22
CA LEU A 182 13.44 3.27 10.27
C LEU A 182 13.16 2.84 8.83
N GLY A 183 13.30 1.55 8.57
CA GLY A 183 13.14 1.00 7.24
C GLY A 183 12.28 -0.26 7.23
N VAL A 184 11.33 -0.34 6.29
CA VAL A 184 10.53 -1.55 6.11
C VAL A 184 10.45 -1.91 4.63
N ALA A 185 10.87 -3.15 4.30
CA ALA A 185 10.65 -3.73 2.98
C ALA A 185 9.37 -4.57 3.00
N THR A 186 8.46 -4.31 2.07
CA THR A 186 7.14 -4.94 2.04
C THR A 186 6.67 -5.29 0.64
N THR A 187 5.62 -6.09 0.57
CA THR A 187 4.80 -6.24 -0.63
C THR A 187 3.62 -5.26 -0.57
N ASN A 188 2.61 -5.44 -1.41
CA ASN A 188 1.35 -4.71 -1.30
C ASN A 188 0.61 -4.88 0.04
N ALA A 189 1.16 -5.63 0.99
CA ALA A 189 0.55 -5.83 2.31
C ALA A 189 0.45 -4.55 3.16
N LEU A 190 1.32 -3.56 2.92
CA LEU A 190 1.27 -2.21 3.53
C LEU A 190 0.70 -1.14 2.58
N GLU A 191 0.14 -1.54 1.45
CA GLU A 191 -0.52 -0.63 0.51
C GLU A 191 -1.85 -0.12 1.09
N LEU A 192 -2.57 -0.97 1.85
CA LEU A 192 -3.90 -0.70 2.39
C LEU A 192 -3.97 -1.00 3.90
N GLY A 193 -4.80 -0.25 4.60
CA GLY A 193 -5.31 -0.62 5.93
C GLY A 193 -4.41 -0.32 7.13
N ILE A 194 -3.23 0.26 6.95
CA ILE A 194 -2.37 0.70 8.05
C ILE A 194 -2.00 2.15 7.80
N ASP A 195 -2.31 3.00 8.73
CA ASP A 195 -1.83 4.39 8.72
C ASP A 195 -0.40 4.42 9.28
N VAL A 196 0.58 4.50 8.39
CA VAL A 196 1.99 4.62 8.76
C VAL A 196 2.36 6.09 8.71
N GLY A 197 2.24 6.76 9.84
CA GLY A 197 2.67 8.15 9.95
C GLY A 197 4.20 8.32 9.94
N GLY A 198 4.67 9.50 9.52
CA GLY A 198 6.07 9.88 9.63
C GLY A 198 7.04 9.14 8.71
N LEU A 199 6.59 8.72 7.55
CA LEU A 199 7.47 8.26 6.47
C LEU A 199 7.96 9.45 5.65
N ASP A 200 9.25 9.46 5.34
CA ASP A 200 9.89 10.50 4.54
C ASP A 200 10.08 10.06 3.09
N ALA A 201 10.24 8.77 2.86
CA ALA A 201 10.51 8.24 1.54
C ALA A 201 9.80 6.89 1.27
N VAL A 202 9.41 6.71 0.02
CA VAL A 202 8.90 5.44 -0.50
C VAL A 202 9.73 5.02 -1.70
N VAL A 203 10.26 3.82 -1.66
CA VAL A 203 10.98 3.18 -2.78
C VAL A 203 10.09 2.10 -3.39
N MET A 204 9.92 2.11 -4.70
CA MET A 204 9.17 1.08 -5.42
C MET A 204 10.10 0.33 -6.37
N ALA A 205 10.37 -0.96 -6.10
CA ALA A 205 11.17 -1.82 -6.96
C ALA A 205 10.34 -2.30 -8.17
N GLY A 206 10.17 -1.42 -9.14
CA GLY A 206 9.35 -1.58 -10.34
C GLY A 206 7.90 -1.13 -10.17
N PHE A 207 7.18 -1.06 -11.29
CA PHE A 207 5.79 -0.60 -11.31
C PHE A 207 4.86 -1.62 -10.65
N PRO A 208 3.96 -1.24 -9.74
CA PRO A 208 3.13 -2.16 -8.95
C PRO A 208 1.97 -2.81 -9.73
N GLY A 209 1.91 -2.61 -11.03
CA GLY A 209 0.94 -3.25 -11.93
C GLY A 209 -0.29 -2.40 -12.24
N THR A 210 -0.70 -1.51 -11.38
CA THR A 210 -1.81 -0.57 -11.62
C THR A 210 -1.47 0.85 -11.17
N VAL A 211 -2.09 1.84 -11.82
CA VAL A 211 -1.97 3.25 -11.41
C VAL A 211 -2.56 3.48 -10.01
N ALA A 212 -3.58 2.73 -9.64
CA ALA A 212 -4.18 2.81 -8.31
C ALA A 212 -3.17 2.38 -7.24
N SER A 213 -2.55 1.20 -7.37
CA SER A 213 -1.49 0.74 -6.47
C SER A 213 -0.30 1.70 -6.44
N PHE A 214 0.11 2.22 -7.61
CA PHE A 214 1.18 3.23 -7.66
C PHE A 214 0.85 4.45 -6.79
N ARG A 215 -0.35 5.02 -6.95
CA ARG A 215 -0.79 6.17 -6.17
C ARG A 215 -0.93 5.86 -4.69
N GLN A 216 -1.42 4.67 -4.33
CA GLN A 216 -1.55 4.23 -2.94
C GLN A 216 -0.19 4.03 -2.29
N GLN A 217 0.77 3.41 -3.00
CA GLN A 217 2.13 3.24 -2.50
C GLN A 217 2.87 4.58 -2.39
N ALA A 218 2.77 5.45 -3.41
CA ALA A 218 3.37 6.78 -3.40
C ALA A 218 2.70 7.74 -2.41
N GLY A 219 1.53 7.43 -1.93
CA GLY A 219 0.76 8.21 -0.96
C GLY A 219 1.03 7.87 0.50
N ARG A 220 1.94 6.92 0.77
CA ARG A 220 2.29 6.49 2.13
C ARG A 220 3.19 7.45 2.88
#